data_ad1f2cec45375c1c397ade3f204cae3e
#
_entry.id   ad1f2cec45375c1c397ade3f204cae3e
#
_cell.length_a   1.000
_cell.length_b   1.000
_cell.length_c   1.000
_cell.angle_alpha   90.00
_cell.angle_beta   90.00
_cell.angle_gamma   90.00
#
_symmetry.space_group_name_H-M   'P 1'
#
loop_
_entity.id
_entity.type
_entity.pdbx_description
1 polymer ?
#
loop_
_entity_poly.entity_id
_entity_poly.type
_entity_poly.pdbx_seq_one_letter_code
_entity_poly.pdbx_strand_id
1 'polypeptide(L)'
;VTQTVKEKFLDLLKEQSSYEEAIGLMAWDMRTKAPKKGMDNRSEVLGVLSEKVHEIQTSDKMKSYIDELKGQDEDPVLVKSLEEAEETYNKTAKIPGKEYREYVTLQSKAESMWTEAKDKNDFESFRPYLEELVEFNKRFADYWGYKEHRYDALLHNYEPGITVSKLEEVFPRVRKALTELLDQIKKAPKQPDPSVLEGHFPKAQQEKFSEEILKRMGYDFEAGRLDETVHPFAIGLNSNDVRVTTKYDEKDFRTAVFGTIHEGGHALYEQNIDPKLTFTPLATGTSMGIHESQSLFWENFISRREAFWQNHYELFKRHAPEKFESLPLDQFYRAINEVKPSLIRIEADELTYCLHIMVRYELEKALIGEEIEVKDLPELWNKKMEEYLGVKPEMDSEGVLQDIHWAGGDFGYFPSYALGYMYAAQIEKTMSKEIDINRVIEQGDFKQIQEWLTSRIHQYGKMKKPLELLEEVTGEGLNPDYLVDYLTHKYKHIYQF
;
A
#
# COMPACT_ATOMS: atom_id res chain seq x y z
N VAL A 1 30.12 -30.56 -17.21
CA VAL A 1 29.31 -30.91 -16.04
C VAL A 1 27.84 -30.61 -16.39
N THR A 2 26.97 -31.61 -16.31
CA THR A 2 25.54 -31.48 -16.65
C THR A 2 24.84 -30.79 -15.48
N GLN A 3 24.10 -29.69 -15.73
CA GLN A 3 23.30 -28.98 -14.72
C GLN A 3 22.20 -29.88 -14.15
N THR A 4 21.99 -29.81 -12.84
CA THR A 4 20.85 -30.45 -12.16
C THR A 4 19.55 -29.71 -12.49
N VAL A 5 18.41 -30.35 -12.27
CA VAL A 5 17.08 -29.68 -12.45
C VAL A 5 16.92 -28.51 -11.50
N LYS A 6 17.43 -28.61 -10.26
CA LYS A 6 17.46 -27.51 -9.31
C LYS A 6 18.23 -26.30 -9.85
N GLU A 7 19.42 -26.51 -10.40
CA GLU A 7 20.21 -25.43 -11.01
C GLU A 7 19.49 -24.80 -12.20
N LYS A 8 18.87 -25.60 -13.05
CA LYS A 8 18.08 -25.10 -14.20
C LYS A 8 16.88 -24.28 -13.77
N PHE A 9 16.19 -24.71 -12.72
CA PHE A 9 15.06 -23.97 -12.14
C PHE A 9 15.51 -22.63 -11.57
N LEU A 10 16.59 -22.61 -10.79
CA LEU A 10 17.12 -21.38 -10.22
C LEU A 10 17.64 -20.40 -11.30
N ASP A 11 18.25 -20.92 -12.37
CA ASP A 11 18.66 -20.09 -13.50
C ASP A 11 17.47 -19.49 -14.22
N LEU A 12 16.38 -20.23 -14.37
CA LEU A 12 15.14 -19.73 -14.98
C LEU A 12 14.49 -18.63 -14.12
N LEU A 13 14.47 -18.80 -12.81
CA LEU A 13 14.01 -17.77 -11.86
C LEU A 13 14.88 -16.51 -11.93
N LYS A 14 16.19 -16.68 -12.04
CA LYS A 14 17.13 -15.56 -12.18
C LYS A 14 16.91 -14.80 -13.49
N GLU A 15 16.67 -15.49 -14.58
CA GLU A 15 16.30 -14.87 -15.86
C GLU A 15 15.03 -14.05 -15.74
N GLN A 16 13.98 -14.61 -15.14
CA GLN A 16 12.72 -13.91 -14.87
C GLN A 16 12.95 -12.65 -14.03
N SER A 17 13.65 -12.78 -12.90
CA SER A 17 13.95 -11.66 -12.00
C SER A 17 14.75 -10.56 -12.70
N SER A 18 15.63 -10.92 -13.63
CA SER A 18 16.43 -9.95 -14.40
C SER A 18 15.55 -9.10 -15.32
N TYR A 19 14.58 -9.70 -15.99
CA TYR A 19 13.58 -8.96 -16.78
C TYR A 19 12.69 -8.09 -15.89
N GLU A 20 12.25 -8.61 -14.75
CA GLU A 20 11.41 -7.87 -13.80
C GLU A 20 12.12 -6.64 -13.23
N GLU A 21 13.41 -6.76 -12.91
CA GLU A 21 14.22 -5.62 -12.45
C GLU A 21 14.36 -4.54 -13.55
N ALA A 22 14.62 -4.94 -14.78
CA ALA A 22 14.67 -4.01 -15.92
C ALA A 22 13.33 -3.28 -16.13
N ILE A 23 12.21 -4.00 -16.04
CA ILE A 23 10.86 -3.43 -16.12
C ILE A 23 10.64 -2.44 -14.97
N GLY A 24 11.00 -2.80 -13.76
CA GLY A 24 10.87 -1.94 -12.58
C GLY A 24 11.66 -0.64 -12.72
N LEU A 25 12.91 -0.72 -13.20
CA LEU A 25 13.74 0.46 -13.43
C LEU A 25 13.14 1.37 -14.50
N MET A 26 12.65 0.81 -15.60
CA MET A 26 11.98 1.59 -16.65
C MET A 26 10.69 2.24 -16.14
N ALA A 27 9.90 1.53 -15.33
CA ALA A 27 8.69 2.08 -14.72
C ALA A 27 9.01 3.25 -13.78
N TRP A 28 10.09 3.12 -12.99
CA TRP A 28 10.56 4.21 -12.14
C TRP A 28 10.96 5.43 -12.99
N ASP A 29 11.75 5.22 -14.04
CA ASP A 29 12.22 6.29 -14.94
C ASP A 29 11.04 7.02 -15.59
N MET A 30 10.04 6.29 -16.06
CA MET A 30 8.83 6.88 -16.67
C MET A 30 8.06 7.80 -15.74
N ARG A 31 8.11 7.53 -14.44
CA ARG A 31 7.39 8.31 -13.40
C ARG A 31 8.23 9.46 -12.83
N THR A 32 9.52 9.53 -13.15
CA THR A 32 10.45 10.50 -12.54
C THR A 32 11.22 11.33 -13.55
N LYS A 33 12.07 10.74 -14.37
CA LYS A 33 13.08 11.43 -15.16
C LYS A 33 12.94 11.26 -16.68
N ALA A 34 12.15 10.33 -17.17
CA ALA A 34 12.08 10.02 -18.60
C ALA A 34 11.58 11.21 -19.43
N PRO A 35 12.21 11.51 -20.57
CA PRO A 35 11.72 12.50 -21.51
C PRO A 35 10.35 12.11 -22.08
N LYS A 36 9.42 13.06 -22.14
CA LYS A 36 8.04 12.81 -22.61
C LYS A 36 7.97 12.23 -24.02
N LYS A 37 8.85 12.66 -24.92
CA LYS A 37 8.85 12.17 -26.31
C LYS A 37 9.26 10.70 -26.44
N GLY A 38 9.92 10.13 -25.45
CA GLY A 38 10.34 8.73 -25.45
C GLY A 38 9.30 7.76 -24.88
N MET A 39 8.18 8.26 -24.37
CA MET A 39 7.21 7.43 -23.62
C MET A 39 6.54 6.34 -24.46
N ASP A 40 6.13 6.65 -25.71
CA ASP A 40 5.49 5.66 -26.58
C ASP A 40 6.42 4.50 -26.91
N ASN A 41 7.66 4.81 -27.27
CA ASN A 41 8.68 3.79 -27.55
C ASN A 41 9.00 2.96 -26.29
N ARG A 42 9.11 3.61 -25.11
CA ARG A 42 9.37 2.93 -23.86
C ARG A 42 8.22 1.98 -23.48
N SER A 43 6.99 2.35 -23.75
CA SER A 43 5.83 1.50 -23.51
C SER A 43 5.88 0.21 -24.33
N GLU A 44 6.32 0.28 -25.59
CA GLU A 44 6.52 -0.90 -26.42
C GLU A 44 7.65 -1.80 -25.90
N VAL A 45 8.77 -1.21 -25.46
CA VAL A 45 9.88 -1.94 -24.84
C VAL A 45 9.40 -2.69 -23.59
N LEU A 46 8.63 -2.02 -22.71
CA LEU A 46 8.04 -2.65 -21.53
C LEU A 46 7.12 -3.80 -21.92
N GLY A 47 6.35 -3.66 -22.98
CA GLY A 47 5.49 -4.72 -23.51
C GLY A 47 6.27 -5.97 -23.88
N VAL A 48 7.38 -5.80 -24.60
CA VAL A 48 8.28 -6.91 -25.00
C VAL A 48 8.88 -7.61 -23.77
N LEU A 49 9.38 -6.86 -22.82
CA LEU A 49 9.98 -7.43 -21.59
C LEU A 49 8.92 -8.14 -20.73
N SER A 50 7.73 -7.57 -20.60
CA SER A 50 6.62 -8.18 -19.87
C SER A 50 6.17 -9.49 -20.51
N GLU A 51 6.17 -9.56 -21.84
CA GLU A 51 5.89 -10.80 -22.58
C GLU A 51 6.94 -11.88 -22.26
N LYS A 52 8.21 -11.52 -22.16
CA LYS A 52 9.27 -12.44 -21.76
C LYS A 52 9.08 -13.02 -20.37
N VAL A 53 8.67 -12.19 -19.41
CA VAL A 53 8.34 -12.64 -18.05
C VAL A 53 7.17 -13.63 -18.11
N HIS A 54 6.12 -13.29 -18.84
CA HIS A 54 4.94 -14.15 -19.01
C HIS A 54 5.28 -15.49 -19.65
N GLU A 55 6.09 -15.49 -20.72
CA GLU A 55 6.56 -16.72 -21.38
C GLU A 55 7.29 -17.65 -20.41
N ILE A 56 8.18 -17.08 -19.57
CA ILE A 56 8.92 -17.85 -18.55
C ILE A 56 7.96 -18.45 -17.53
N GLN A 57 7.06 -17.62 -16.98
CA GLN A 57 6.11 -18.04 -15.95
C GLN A 57 5.17 -19.16 -16.39
N THR A 58 4.84 -19.21 -17.68
CA THR A 58 3.88 -20.18 -18.27
C THR A 58 4.53 -21.23 -19.15
N SER A 59 5.87 -21.31 -19.17
CA SER A 59 6.61 -22.23 -20.04
C SER A 59 6.46 -23.69 -19.59
N ASP A 60 6.56 -24.59 -20.54
CA ASP A 60 6.64 -26.04 -20.29
C ASP A 60 7.85 -26.39 -19.41
N LYS A 61 8.96 -25.65 -19.57
CA LYS A 61 10.14 -25.79 -18.71
C LYS A 61 9.80 -25.50 -17.25
N MET A 62 9.11 -24.39 -16.98
CA MET A 62 8.72 -24.01 -15.61
C MET A 62 7.87 -25.10 -14.99
N LYS A 63 6.83 -25.57 -15.71
CA LYS A 63 5.99 -26.66 -15.22
C LYS A 63 6.76 -27.94 -14.97
N SER A 64 7.63 -28.33 -15.89
CA SER A 64 8.45 -29.54 -15.77
C SER A 64 9.36 -29.48 -14.56
N TYR A 65 10.05 -28.38 -14.33
CA TYR A 65 10.93 -28.21 -13.17
C TYR A 65 10.15 -28.22 -11.85
N ILE A 66 9.00 -27.57 -11.79
CA ILE A 66 8.13 -27.59 -10.62
C ILE A 66 7.69 -29.02 -10.30
N ASP A 67 7.17 -29.74 -11.29
CA ASP A 67 6.67 -31.10 -11.11
C ASP A 67 7.78 -32.07 -10.65
N GLU A 68 9.00 -31.92 -11.21
CA GLU A 68 10.13 -32.77 -10.87
C GLU A 68 10.72 -32.48 -9.49
N LEU A 69 10.78 -31.20 -9.08
CA LEU A 69 11.39 -30.78 -7.81
C LEU A 69 10.43 -30.83 -6.62
N LYS A 70 9.13 -30.81 -6.86
CA LYS A 70 8.12 -30.77 -5.80
C LYS A 70 8.24 -31.98 -4.87
N GLY A 71 8.44 -31.72 -3.58
CA GLY A 71 8.60 -32.77 -2.57
C GLY A 71 9.94 -33.48 -2.56
N GLN A 72 10.94 -33.03 -3.35
CA GLN A 72 12.24 -33.69 -3.48
C GLN A 72 13.34 -32.99 -2.67
N ASP A 73 13.11 -31.83 -2.11
CA ASP A 73 14.10 -31.04 -1.36
C ASP A 73 13.48 -30.49 -0.08
N GLU A 74 14.29 -30.30 0.96
CA GLU A 74 13.87 -29.74 2.24
C GLU A 74 14.36 -28.30 2.44
N ASP A 75 15.12 -27.72 1.50
CA ASP A 75 15.56 -26.33 1.56
C ASP A 75 14.34 -25.40 1.56
N PRO A 76 14.08 -24.67 2.66
CA PRO A 76 12.89 -23.82 2.77
C PRO A 76 12.76 -22.77 1.66
N VAL A 77 13.88 -22.22 1.19
CA VAL A 77 13.89 -21.22 0.12
C VAL A 77 13.44 -21.85 -1.21
N LEU A 78 13.94 -23.04 -1.51
CA LEU A 78 13.54 -23.76 -2.71
C LEU A 78 12.07 -24.20 -2.64
N VAL A 79 11.65 -24.75 -1.50
CA VAL A 79 10.25 -25.19 -1.28
C VAL A 79 9.28 -24.04 -1.48
N LYS A 80 9.54 -22.90 -0.86
CA LYS A 80 8.68 -21.71 -0.98
C LYS A 80 8.75 -21.08 -2.38
N SER A 81 9.90 -21.09 -3.01
CA SER A 81 10.05 -20.62 -4.40
C SER A 81 9.25 -21.47 -5.37
N LEU A 82 9.23 -22.80 -5.18
CA LEU A 82 8.40 -23.72 -5.97
C LEU A 82 6.89 -23.44 -5.77
N GLU A 83 6.47 -23.22 -4.51
CA GLU A 83 5.08 -22.91 -4.19
C GLU A 83 4.63 -21.61 -4.91
N GLU A 84 5.43 -20.55 -4.85
CA GLU A 84 5.13 -19.28 -5.53
C GLU A 84 5.13 -19.41 -7.05
N ALA A 85 6.10 -20.13 -7.61
CA ALA A 85 6.17 -20.36 -9.06
C ALA A 85 4.97 -21.20 -9.55
N GLU A 86 4.56 -22.22 -8.79
CA GLU A 86 3.40 -23.05 -9.11
C GLU A 86 2.10 -22.26 -9.03
N GLU A 87 1.93 -21.43 -8.01
CA GLU A 87 0.76 -20.57 -7.86
C GLU A 87 0.63 -19.59 -9.04
N THR A 88 1.72 -18.94 -9.42
CA THR A 88 1.76 -18.05 -10.59
C THR A 88 1.45 -18.79 -11.88
N TYR A 89 2.06 -19.95 -12.10
CA TYR A 89 1.81 -20.78 -13.28
C TYR A 89 0.32 -21.16 -13.39
N ASN A 90 -0.25 -21.71 -12.32
CA ASN A 90 -1.64 -22.18 -12.29
C ASN A 90 -2.63 -21.03 -12.50
N LYS A 91 -2.40 -19.91 -11.84
CA LYS A 91 -3.25 -18.73 -11.95
C LYS A 91 -3.27 -18.21 -13.39
N THR A 92 -2.11 -18.08 -14.01
CA THR A 92 -1.98 -17.55 -15.37
C THR A 92 -2.53 -18.52 -16.41
N ALA A 93 -2.29 -19.82 -16.22
CA ALA A 93 -2.74 -20.86 -17.15
C ALA A 93 -4.27 -21.04 -17.18
N LYS A 94 -4.98 -20.66 -16.12
CA LYS A 94 -6.45 -20.76 -16.05
C LYS A 94 -7.19 -19.72 -16.90
N ILE A 95 -6.52 -18.65 -17.30
CA ILE A 95 -7.13 -17.63 -18.15
C ILE A 95 -6.84 -17.92 -19.63
N PRO A 96 -7.87 -18.05 -20.47
CA PRO A 96 -7.65 -18.21 -21.91
C PRO A 96 -6.85 -17.02 -22.47
N GLY A 97 -5.83 -17.32 -23.29
CA GLY A 97 -4.92 -16.30 -23.81
C GLY A 97 -5.60 -15.19 -24.59
N LYS A 98 -6.67 -15.51 -25.31
CA LYS A 98 -7.49 -14.51 -26.02
C LYS A 98 -8.15 -13.53 -25.06
N GLU A 99 -8.76 -14.02 -23.99
CA GLU A 99 -9.43 -13.20 -22.98
C GLU A 99 -8.43 -12.33 -22.22
N TYR A 100 -7.25 -12.87 -21.92
CA TYR A 100 -6.19 -12.11 -21.26
C TYR A 100 -5.74 -10.92 -22.14
N ARG A 101 -5.55 -11.13 -23.44
CA ARG A 101 -5.18 -10.05 -24.36
C ARG A 101 -6.28 -8.99 -24.49
N GLU A 102 -7.53 -9.42 -24.58
CA GLU A 102 -8.68 -8.51 -24.60
C GLU A 102 -8.75 -7.66 -23.33
N TYR A 103 -8.49 -8.29 -22.19
CA TYR A 103 -8.46 -7.61 -20.88
C TYR A 103 -7.33 -6.57 -20.78
N VAL A 104 -6.12 -6.91 -21.18
CA VAL A 104 -4.99 -5.96 -21.17
C VAL A 104 -5.27 -4.77 -22.09
N THR A 105 -5.83 -5.00 -23.27
CA THR A 105 -6.25 -3.92 -24.17
C THR A 105 -7.33 -3.04 -23.53
N LEU A 106 -8.28 -3.65 -22.88
CA LEU A 106 -9.36 -2.94 -22.18
C LEU A 106 -8.81 -2.07 -21.01
N GLN A 107 -7.87 -2.60 -20.21
CA GLN A 107 -7.23 -1.85 -19.14
C GLN A 107 -6.60 -0.56 -19.65
N SER A 108 -5.82 -0.62 -20.73
CA SER A 108 -5.18 0.54 -21.32
C SER A 108 -6.19 1.59 -21.78
N LYS A 109 -7.24 1.18 -22.46
CA LYS A 109 -8.32 2.05 -22.91
C LYS A 109 -9.11 2.65 -21.75
N ALA A 110 -9.40 1.83 -20.75
CA ALA A 110 -10.16 2.23 -19.57
C ALA A 110 -9.40 3.28 -18.74
N GLU A 111 -8.09 3.12 -18.56
CA GLU A 111 -7.26 4.13 -17.85
C GLU A 111 -7.26 5.48 -18.57
N SER A 112 -7.12 5.45 -19.90
CA SER A 112 -7.18 6.65 -20.72
C SER A 112 -8.53 7.35 -20.62
N MET A 113 -9.61 6.57 -20.74
CA MET A 113 -10.99 7.09 -20.62
C MET A 113 -11.28 7.58 -19.20
N TRP A 114 -10.78 6.89 -18.17
CA TRP A 114 -10.94 7.32 -16.78
C TRP A 114 -10.31 8.71 -16.55
N THR A 115 -9.11 8.95 -17.05
CA THR A 115 -8.42 10.23 -16.94
C THR A 115 -9.30 11.35 -17.55
N GLU A 116 -9.81 11.12 -18.73
CA GLU A 116 -10.69 12.07 -19.42
C GLU A 116 -12.02 12.28 -18.69
N ALA A 117 -12.65 11.19 -18.26
CA ALA A 117 -13.93 11.23 -17.53
C ALA A 117 -13.80 11.97 -16.19
N LYS A 118 -12.69 11.74 -15.47
CA LYS A 118 -12.41 12.45 -14.22
C LYS A 118 -12.25 13.96 -14.45
N ASP A 119 -11.47 14.35 -15.45
CA ASP A 119 -11.24 15.76 -15.78
C ASP A 119 -12.54 16.48 -16.19
N LYS A 120 -13.43 15.78 -16.89
CA LYS A 120 -14.70 16.30 -17.38
C LYS A 120 -15.88 16.08 -16.42
N ASN A 121 -15.65 15.41 -15.29
CA ASN A 121 -16.72 14.99 -14.38
C ASN A 121 -17.83 14.20 -15.09
N ASP A 122 -17.45 13.22 -15.90
CA ASP A 122 -18.35 12.46 -16.78
C ASP A 122 -18.25 10.95 -16.53
N PHE A 123 -18.95 10.45 -15.53
CA PHE A 123 -19.00 9.02 -15.21
C PHE A 123 -19.58 8.17 -16.35
N GLU A 124 -20.59 8.70 -17.06
CA GLU A 124 -21.26 7.95 -18.12
C GLU A 124 -20.33 7.56 -19.27
N SER A 125 -19.33 8.39 -19.58
CA SER A 125 -18.31 8.05 -20.60
C SER A 125 -17.39 6.92 -20.13
N PHE A 126 -17.14 6.80 -18.85
CA PHE A 126 -16.30 5.73 -18.25
C PHE A 126 -17.11 4.44 -18.02
N ARG A 127 -18.38 4.54 -17.73
CA ARG A 127 -19.24 3.42 -17.34
C ARG A 127 -19.14 2.17 -18.23
N PRO A 128 -19.18 2.25 -19.56
CA PRO A 128 -19.07 1.04 -20.40
C PRO A 128 -17.77 0.27 -20.20
N TYR A 129 -16.67 0.98 -20.01
CA TYR A 129 -15.35 0.35 -19.74
C TYR A 129 -15.34 -0.32 -18.36
N LEU A 130 -15.90 0.32 -17.36
CA LEU A 130 -16.00 -0.25 -16.02
C LEU A 130 -16.90 -1.49 -16.00
N GLU A 131 -18.01 -1.47 -16.71
CA GLU A 131 -18.90 -2.64 -16.85
C GLU A 131 -18.15 -3.83 -17.44
N GLU A 132 -17.34 -3.63 -18.47
CA GLU A 132 -16.53 -4.70 -19.08
C GLU A 132 -15.43 -5.18 -18.12
N LEU A 133 -14.76 -4.28 -17.42
CA LEU A 133 -13.74 -4.65 -16.42
C LEU A 133 -14.32 -5.49 -15.28
N VAL A 134 -15.51 -5.14 -14.80
CA VAL A 134 -16.24 -5.91 -13.79
C VAL A 134 -16.56 -7.31 -14.30
N GLU A 135 -17.05 -7.44 -15.53
CA GLU A 135 -17.37 -8.74 -16.16
C GLU A 135 -16.11 -9.61 -16.31
N PHE A 136 -14.97 -9.05 -16.73
CA PHE A 136 -13.71 -9.77 -16.76
C PHE A 136 -13.28 -10.26 -15.37
N ASN A 137 -13.39 -9.42 -14.37
CA ASN A 137 -13.01 -9.81 -13.00
C ASN A 137 -13.90 -10.92 -12.44
N LYS A 138 -15.19 -10.90 -12.72
CA LYS A 138 -16.10 -12.00 -12.39
C LYS A 138 -15.68 -13.31 -13.05
N ARG A 139 -15.38 -13.28 -14.35
CA ARG A 139 -14.92 -14.47 -15.11
C ARG A 139 -13.60 -15.01 -14.58
N PHE A 140 -12.62 -14.13 -14.29
CA PHE A 140 -11.34 -14.54 -13.75
C PHE A 140 -11.50 -15.17 -12.36
N ALA A 141 -12.33 -14.58 -11.50
CA ALA A 141 -12.66 -15.16 -10.21
C ALA A 141 -13.26 -16.57 -10.35
N ASP A 142 -14.13 -16.77 -11.33
CA ASP A 142 -14.72 -18.08 -11.62
C ASP A 142 -13.67 -19.08 -12.14
N TYR A 143 -12.73 -18.66 -12.99
CA TYR A 143 -11.62 -19.49 -13.46
C TYR A 143 -10.68 -19.90 -12.32
N TRP A 144 -10.34 -18.97 -11.44
CA TRP A 144 -9.47 -19.27 -10.28
C TRP A 144 -10.17 -20.12 -9.23
N GLY A 145 -11.46 -19.93 -9.08
CA GLY A 145 -12.28 -20.62 -8.10
C GLY A 145 -12.31 -19.94 -6.73
N TYR A 146 -13.36 -20.21 -6.00
CA TYR A 146 -13.58 -19.69 -4.64
C TYR A 146 -14.49 -20.67 -3.87
N LYS A 147 -14.43 -20.59 -2.52
CA LYS A 147 -15.21 -21.49 -1.67
C LYS A 147 -16.57 -20.90 -1.31
N GLU A 148 -16.61 -19.66 -0.85
CA GLU A 148 -17.82 -19.02 -0.32
C GLU A 148 -18.29 -17.85 -1.17
N HIS A 149 -17.43 -16.86 -1.40
CA HIS A 149 -17.78 -15.64 -2.14
C HIS A 149 -16.84 -15.41 -3.33
N ARG A 150 -17.40 -15.04 -4.49
CA ARG A 150 -16.62 -14.77 -5.70
C ARG A 150 -15.50 -13.74 -5.47
N TYR A 151 -15.77 -12.73 -4.65
CA TYR A 151 -14.80 -11.70 -4.31
C TYR A 151 -13.55 -12.24 -3.59
N ASP A 152 -13.66 -13.40 -2.90
CA ASP A 152 -12.52 -14.06 -2.24
C ASP A 152 -11.38 -14.35 -3.22
N ALA A 153 -11.70 -14.75 -4.45
CA ALA A 153 -10.69 -15.01 -5.48
C ALA A 153 -9.90 -13.75 -5.87
N LEU A 154 -10.54 -12.58 -5.82
CA LEU A 154 -9.90 -11.30 -6.12
C LEU A 154 -9.08 -10.79 -4.92
N LEU A 155 -9.57 -10.95 -3.71
CA LEU A 155 -8.81 -10.63 -2.48
C LEU A 155 -7.48 -11.38 -2.42
N HIS A 156 -7.47 -12.64 -2.85
CA HIS A 156 -6.28 -13.49 -2.84
C HIS A 156 -5.11 -12.90 -3.65
N ASN A 157 -5.41 -12.10 -4.66
CA ASN A 157 -4.36 -11.45 -5.48
C ASN A 157 -3.52 -10.44 -4.68
N TYR A 158 -4.07 -9.88 -3.63
CA TYR A 158 -3.46 -8.79 -2.86
C TYR A 158 -3.15 -9.17 -1.42
N GLU A 159 -4.05 -9.92 -0.80
CA GLU A 159 -3.94 -10.34 0.61
C GLU A 159 -4.31 -11.82 0.75
N PRO A 160 -3.39 -12.74 0.43
CA PRO A 160 -3.66 -14.17 0.52
C PRO A 160 -4.18 -14.59 1.89
N GLY A 161 -5.25 -15.38 1.91
CA GLY A 161 -5.87 -15.89 3.14
C GLY A 161 -6.99 -15.03 3.72
N ILE A 162 -7.15 -13.79 3.27
CA ILE A 162 -8.28 -12.94 3.64
C ILE A 162 -9.51 -13.31 2.80
N THR A 163 -10.66 -13.36 3.45
CA THR A 163 -11.96 -13.71 2.85
C THR A 163 -13.01 -12.66 3.18
N VAL A 164 -14.08 -12.64 2.39
CA VAL A 164 -15.27 -11.82 2.68
C VAL A 164 -15.82 -12.16 4.08
N SER A 165 -15.87 -13.43 4.45
CA SER A 165 -16.31 -13.87 5.78
C SER A 165 -15.51 -13.17 6.89
N LYS A 166 -14.19 -13.07 6.74
CA LYS A 166 -13.33 -12.37 7.72
C LYS A 166 -13.55 -10.87 7.71
N LEU A 167 -13.67 -10.26 6.54
CA LEU A 167 -13.93 -8.83 6.42
C LEU A 167 -15.29 -8.43 6.97
N GLU A 168 -16.32 -9.26 6.81
CA GLU A 168 -17.66 -9.03 7.38
C GLU A 168 -17.67 -9.16 8.92
N GLU A 169 -16.76 -9.94 9.49
CA GLU A 169 -16.54 -9.98 10.94
C GLU A 169 -15.86 -8.71 11.45
N VAL A 170 -14.86 -8.22 10.72
CA VAL A 170 -13.93 -7.16 11.16
C VAL A 170 -14.43 -5.76 10.83
N PHE A 171 -14.80 -5.50 9.57
CA PHE A 171 -15.08 -4.14 9.09
C PHE A 171 -16.31 -3.48 9.71
N PRO A 172 -17.46 -4.15 9.86
CA PRO A 172 -18.61 -3.53 10.51
C PRO A 172 -18.35 -3.13 11.96
N ARG A 173 -17.58 -3.94 12.67
CA ARG A 173 -17.18 -3.68 14.07
C ARG A 173 -16.27 -2.45 14.17
N VAL A 174 -15.27 -2.35 13.30
CA VAL A 174 -14.37 -1.20 13.23
C VAL A 174 -15.15 0.04 12.79
N ARG A 175 -16.00 -0.05 11.78
CA ARG A 175 -16.83 1.06 11.32
C ARG A 175 -17.68 1.65 12.43
N LYS A 176 -18.37 0.81 13.19
CA LYS A 176 -19.17 1.25 14.32
C LYS A 176 -18.34 2.03 15.34
N ALA A 177 -17.22 1.48 15.75
CA ALA A 177 -16.33 2.12 16.71
C ALA A 177 -15.78 3.46 16.21
N LEU A 178 -15.36 3.53 14.95
CA LEU A 178 -14.81 4.75 14.36
C LEU A 178 -15.87 5.84 14.15
N THR A 179 -17.07 5.48 13.73
CA THR A 179 -18.17 6.46 13.57
C THR A 179 -18.62 7.03 14.91
N GLU A 180 -18.68 6.22 15.96
CA GLU A 180 -18.97 6.68 17.33
C GLU A 180 -17.88 7.62 17.84
N LEU A 181 -16.60 7.29 17.62
CA LEU A 181 -15.48 8.13 18.00
C LEU A 181 -15.47 9.46 17.21
N LEU A 182 -15.78 9.41 15.92
CA LEU A 182 -15.88 10.60 15.08
C LEU A 182 -16.97 11.57 15.58
N ASP A 183 -18.12 11.04 16.01
CA ASP A 183 -19.20 11.85 16.61
C ASP A 183 -18.76 12.52 17.91
N GLN A 184 -18.02 11.81 18.76
CA GLN A 184 -17.46 12.38 19.99
C GLN A 184 -16.45 13.50 19.67
N ILE A 185 -15.60 13.32 18.69
CA ILE A 185 -14.61 14.32 18.24
C ILE A 185 -15.31 15.58 17.73
N LYS A 186 -16.35 15.44 16.90
CA LYS A 186 -17.12 16.59 16.38
C LYS A 186 -17.74 17.44 17.49
N LYS A 187 -18.10 16.81 18.60
CA LYS A 187 -18.73 17.47 19.78
C LYS A 187 -17.70 18.00 20.79
N ALA A 188 -16.44 17.62 20.66
CA ALA A 188 -15.39 18.02 21.61
C ALA A 188 -15.19 19.55 21.61
N PRO A 189 -15.07 20.18 22.79
CA PRO A 189 -14.97 21.64 22.88
C PRO A 189 -13.62 22.18 22.41
N LYS A 190 -12.55 21.37 22.45
CA LYS A 190 -11.21 21.78 22.08
C LYS A 190 -10.81 21.19 20.72
N GLN A 191 -11.07 21.95 19.69
CA GLN A 191 -10.68 21.60 18.32
C GLN A 191 -9.26 22.10 18.02
N PRO A 192 -8.41 21.30 17.36
CA PRO A 192 -7.14 21.78 16.84
C PRO A 192 -7.34 22.91 15.82
N ASP A 193 -6.36 23.81 15.75
CA ASP A 193 -6.34 24.89 14.77
C ASP A 193 -5.33 24.58 13.66
N PRO A 194 -5.78 24.08 12.49
CA PRO A 194 -4.89 23.73 11.39
C PRO A 194 -4.21 24.93 10.75
N SER A 195 -4.73 26.14 10.93
CA SER A 195 -4.17 27.36 10.35
C SER A 195 -2.74 27.67 10.85
N VAL A 196 -2.38 27.14 12.02
CA VAL A 196 -1.03 27.30 12.56
C VAL A 196 0.05 26.64 11.68
N LEU A 197 -0.34 25.68 10.83
CA LEU A 197 0.55 24.97 9.91
C LEU A 197 0.74 25.69 8.57
N GLU A 198 -0.05 26.72 8.28
CA GLU A 198 0.03 27.46 7.02
C GLU A 198 1.36 28.22 6.92
N GLY A 199 1.94 28.26 5.73
CA GLY A 199 3.17 29.00 5.48
C GLY A 199 3.77 28.64 4.13
N HIS A 200 4.91 29.25 3.82
CA HIS A 200 5.69 28.91 2.65
C HIS A 200 6.88 28.03 3.05
N PHE A 201 6.92 26.84 2.53
CA PHE A 201 7.95 25.84 2.82
C PHE A 201 8.76 25.58 1.53
N PRO A 202 9.92 26.25 1.34
CA PRO A 202 10.70 26.06 0.15
C PRO A 202 11.05 24.61 -0.11
N LYS A 203 10.88 24.13 -1.33
CA LYS A 203 11.15 22.76 -1.74
C LYS A 203 12.50 22.25 -1.27
N ALA A 204 13.56 23.05 -1.46
CA ALA A 204 14.91 22.68 -1.05
C ALA A 204 15.04 22.38 0.45
N GLN A 205 14.28 23.09 1.29
CA GLN A 205 14.28 22.88 2.74
C GLN A 205 13.50 21.63 3.11
N GLN A 206 12.38 21.38 2.45
CA GLN A 206 11.62 20.14 2.63
C GLN A 206 12.44 18.91 2.24
N GLU A 207 13.19 19.00 1.14
CA GLU A 207 14.07 17.93 0.66
C GLU A 207 15.15 17.59 1.70
N LYS A 208 15.82 18.60 2.25
CA LYS A 208 16.84 18.41 3.30
C LYS A 208 16.26 17.72 4.55
N PHE A 209 15.11 18.18 5.00
CA PHE A 209 14.43 17.57 6.14
C PHE A 209 14.04 16.11 5.85
N SER A 210 13.47 15.84 4.69
CA SER A 210 13.06 14.50 4.28
C SER A 210 14.24 13.53 4.21
N GLU A 211 15.37 13.96 3.64
CA GLU A 211 16.60 13.15 3.59
C GLU A 211 17.13 12.83 4.99
N GLU A 212 17.13 13.82 5.87
CA GLU A 212 17.60 13.62 7.25
C GLU A 212 16.72 12.63 8.01
N ILE A 213 15.41 12.71 7.85
CA ILE A 213 14.48 11.77 8.50
C ILE A 213 14.64 10.35 7.94
N LEU A 214 14.78 10.19 6.64
CA LEU A 214 15.03 8.88 6.04
C LEU A 214 16.31 8.25 6.58
N LYS A 215 17.38 9.02 6.72
CA LYS A 215 18.64 8.55 7.31
C LYS A 215 18.44 8.08 8.76
N ARG A 216 17.71 8.86 9.55
CA ARG A 216 17.41 8.51 10.95
C ARG A 216 16.54 7.26 11.07
N MET A 217 15.63 7.03 10.13
CA MET A 217 14.86 5.80 10.05
C MET A 217 15.70 4.57 9.74
N GLY A 218 16.91 4.76 9.20
CA GLY A 218 17.80 3.69 8.79
C GLY A 218 17.78 3.39 7.28
N TYR A 219 17.16 4.25 6.48
CA TYR A 219 17.19 4.13 5.03
C TYR A 219 18.61 4.33 4.50
N ASP A 220 19.10 3.36 3.74
CA ASP A 220 20.43 3.36 3.17
C ASP A 220 20.44 4.05 1.80
N PHE A 221 21.00 5.26 1.73
CA PHE A 221 21.13 6.01 0.48
C PHE A 221 22.17 5.45 -0.50
N GLU A 222 23.01 4.51 -0.08
CA GLU A 222 23.88 3.77 -0.99
C GLU A 222 23.13 2.62 -1.68
N ALA A 223 22.01 2.21 -1.11
CA ALA A 223 21.09 1.19 -1.65
C ALA A 223 19.77 1.81 -2.14
N GLY A 224 19.74 3.10 -2.42
CA GLY A 224 18.54 3.77 -2.89
C GLY A 224 18.73 5.27 -3.15
N ARG A 225 17.63 5.93 -3.45
CA ARG A 225 17.60 7.37 -3.75
C ARG A 225 16.22 7.96 -3.50
N LEU A 226 16.17 9.27 -3.26
CA LEU A 226 14.94 10.04 -3.12
C LEU A 226 14.77 10.96 -4.32
N ASP A 227 13.66 10.86 -5.02
CA ASP A 227 13.32 11.68 -6.18
C ASP A 227 11.89 12.22 -6.07
N GLU A 228 11.62 13.27 -6.87
CA GLU A 228 10.29 13.88 -6.93
C GLU A 228 9.44 13.21 -8.01
N THR A 229 8.15 13.05 -7.72
CA THR A 229 7.15 12.53 -8.66
C THR A 229 5.79 13.17 -8.39
N VAL A 230 4.83 12.97 -9.31
CA VAL A 230 3.45 13.46 -9.15
C VAL A 230 2.68 12.61 -8.13
N HIS A 231 2.86 11.29 -8.19
CA HIS A 231 2.20 10.34 -7.29
C HIS A 231 3.27 9.51 -6.58
N PRO A 232 3.60 9.83 -5.32
CA PRO A 232 4.66 9.14 -4.57
C PRO A 232 4.50 7.63 -4.51
N PHE A 233 5.63 6.93 -4.56
CA PHE A 233 5.73 5.49 -4.45
C PHE A 233 7.12 5.08 -3.98
N ALA A 234 7.25 3.85 -3.50
CA ALA A 234 8.53 3.19 -3.29
C ALA A 234 8.61 1.98 -4.22
N ILE A 235 9.81 1.66 -4.70
CA ILE A 235 10.02 0.50 -5.55
C ILE A 235 11.33 -0.20 -5.17
N GLY A 236 11.25 -1.51 -4.91
CA GLY A 236 12.41 -2.38 -4.74
C GLY A 236 12.77 -3.06 -6.05
N LEU A 237 13.87 -2.69 -6.67
CA LEU A 237 14.42 -3.38 -7.83
C LEU A 237 15.14 -4.65 -7.39
N ASN A 238 15.89 -4.52 -6.33
CA ASN A 238 16.47 -5.58 -5.51
C ASN A 238 16.76 -4.96 -4.14
N SER A 239 17.16 -5.74 -3.13
CA SER A 239 17.38 -5.21 -1.77
C SER A 239 18.48 -4.15 -1.68
N ASN A 240 19.35 -4.07 -2.67
CA ASN A 240 20.44 -3.09 -2.75
C ASN A 240 20.12 -1.90 -3.69
N ASP A 241 18.94 -1.88 -4.28
CA ASP A 241 18.43 -0.75 -5.06
C ASP A 241 16.93 -0.58 -4.81
N VAL A 242 16.62 0.13 -3.73
CA VAL A 242 15.24 0.43 -3.31
C VAL A 242 15.05 1.93 -3.31
N ARG A 243 14.14 2.42 -4.16
CA ARG A 243 13.97 3.85 -4.43
C ARG A 243 12.70 4.40 -3.83
N VAL A 244 12.81 5.60 -3.27
CA VAL A 244 11.71 6.35 -2.67
C VAL A 244 11.43 7.57 -3.54
N THR A 245 10.16 7.88 -3.75
CA THR A 245 9.75 9.14 -4.37
C THR A 245 8.85 9.91 -3.43
N THR A 246 8.80 11.22 -3.63
CA THR A 246 7.96 12.13 -2.84
C THR A 246 7.41 13.25 -3.72
N LYS A 247 6.50 14.03 -3.15
CA LYS A 247 5.96 15.23 -3.78
C LYS A 247 6.06 16.39 -2.79
N TYR A 248 6.60 17.51 -3.25
CA TYR A 248 6.73 18.71 -2.45
C TYR A 248 5.61 19.70 -2.75
N ASP A 249 4.87 20.07 -1.72
CA ASP A 249 3.91 21.18 -1.77
C ASP A 249 4.48 22.32 -0.91
N GLU A 250 4.80 23.45 -1.53
CA GLU A 250 5.39 24.59 -0.83
C GLU A 250 4.39 25.30 0.11
N LYS A 251 3.10 24.98 0.01
CA LYS A 251 2.05 25.51 0.90
C LYS A 251 1.70 24.56 2.05
N ASP A 252 2.04 23.28 1.93
CA ASP A 252 1.72 22.26 2.91
C ASP A 252 2.85 21.24 3.05
N PHE A 253 3.67 21.39 4.08
CA PHE A 253 4.81 20.49 4.33
C PHE A 253 4.38 19.04 4.62
N ARG A 254 3.14 18.81 5.05
CA ARG A 254 2.67 17.47 5.45
C ARG A 254 2.72 16.47 4.30
N THR A 255 2.48 16.92 3.09
CA THR A 255 2.55 16.07 1.89
C THR A 255 3.92 15.39 1.75
N ALA A 256 4.99 16.17 1.77
CA ALA A 256 6.35 15.64 1.62
C ALA A 256 6.85 14.94 2.89
N VAL A 257 6.64 15.52 4.06
CA VAL A 257 7.16 14.96 5.32
C VAL A 257 6.55 13.60 5.61
N PHE A 258 5.24 13.51 5.67
CA PHE A 258 4.57 12.24 6.00
C PHE A 258 4.58 11.28 4.82
N GLY A 259 4.49 11.78 3.60
CA GLY A 259 4.60 10.96 2.39
C GLY A 259 5.97 10.29 2.25
N THR A 260 7.05 11.03 2.52
CA THR A 260 8.41 10.48 2.49
C THR A 260 8.62 9.42 3.57
N ILE A 261 8.10 9.65 4.77
CA ILE A 261 8.18 8.66 5.86
C ILE A 261 7.37 7.41 5.52
N HIS A 262 6.19 7.59 4.93
CA HIS A 262 5.35 6.49 4.44
C HIS A 262 6.10 5.61 3.43
N GLU A 263 6.62 6.22 2.37
CA GLU A 263 7.39 5.50 1.35
C GLU A 263 8.69 4.93 1.91
N GLY A 264 9.30 5.63 2.86
CA GLY A 264 10.46 5.14 3.61
C GLY A 264 10.18 3.85 4.38
N GLY A 265 8.98 3.72 4.93
CA GLY A 265 8.53 2.48 5.59
C GLY A 265 8.46 1.29 4.64
N HIS A 266 7.91 1.50 3.45
CA HIS A 266 7.95 0.50 2.37
C HIS A 266 9.38 0.15 1.96
N ALA A 267 10.23 1.16 1.83
CA ALA A 267 11.60 0.98 1.41
C ALA A 267 12.45 0.21 2.43
N LEU A 268 12.27 0.47 3.71
CA LEU A 268 12.96 -0.27 4.77
C LEU A 268 12.61 -1.76 4.73
N TYR A 269 11.36 -2.09 4.42
CA TYR A 269 10.95 -3.48 4.24
C TYR A 269 11.78 -4.14 3.12
N GLU A 270 11.81 -3.55 1.96
CA GLU A 270 12.52 -4.09 0.79
C GLU A 270 14.04 -4.10 0.97
N GLN A 271 14.64 -3.07 1.58
CA GLN A 271 16.09 -3.02 1.82
C GLN A 271 16.59 -4.09 2.80
N ASN A 272 15.72 -4.58 3.68
CA ASN A 272 16.10 -5.52 4.75
C ASN A 272 15.65 -6.96 4.51
N ILE A 273 15.23 -7.29 3.29
CA ILE A 273 14.97 -8.66 2.89
C ILE A 273 16.32 -9.43 2.85
N ASP A 274 16.33 -10.65 3.35
CA ASP A 274 17.54 -11.48 3.38
C ASP A 274 18.11 -11.67 1.97
N PRO A 275 19.40 -11.34 1.75
CA PRO A 275 20.06 -11.50 0.44
C PRO A 275 19.99 -12.93 -0.13
N LYS A 276 19.82 -13.96 0.72
CA LYS A 276 19.66 -15.35 0.26
C LYS A 276 18.41 -15.55 -0.62
N LEU A 277 17.44 -14.65 -0.54
CA LEU A 277 16.22 -14.71 -1.36
C LEU A 277 16.38 -14.07 -2.74
N THR A 278 17.50 -13.41 -2.99
CA THR A 278 17.78 -12.71 -4.26
C THR A 278 17.60 -13.66 -5.45
N PHE A 279 17.01 -13.13 -6.53
CA PHE A 279 16.66 -13.87 -7.76
C PHE A 279 15.60 -14.96 -7.57
N THR A 280 14.88 -14.96 -6.47
CA THR A 280 13.71 -15.82 -6.26
C THR A 280 12.44 -14.98 -6.17
N PRO A 281 11.25 -15.56 -6.36
CA PRO A 281 10.00 -14.84 -6.18
C PRO A 281 9.72 -14.43 -4.73
N LEU A 282 10.57 -14.85 -3.79
CA LEU A 282 10.45 -14.52 -2.36
C LEU A 282 11.12 -13.19 -1.98
N ALA A 283 11.87 -12.59 -2.89
CA ALA A 283 12.66 -11.38 -2.63
C ALA A 283 11.82 -10.08 -2.69
N THR A 284 10.66 -10.08 -2.07
CA THR A 284 9.76 -8.93 -1.95
C THR A 284 8.89 -9.09 -0.70
N GLY A 285 8.14 -8.06 -0.32
CA GLY A 285 7.17 -8.14 0.78
C GLY A 285 6.08 -9.17 0.53
N THR A 286 5.55 -9.78 1.60
CA THR A 286 4.67 -10.95 1.49
C THR A 286 3.27 -10.66 0.96
N SER A 287 2.76 -9.44 1.20
CA SER A 287 1.43 -9.03 0.73
C SER A 287 1.32 -7.52 0.68
N MET A 288 0.27 -7.01 0.02
CA MET A 288 -0.03 -5.58 0.01
C MET A 288 -0.37 -5.09 1.42
N GLY A 289 -1.11 -5.87 2.21
CA GLY A 289 -1.46 -5.51 3.59
C GLY A 289 -0.26 -5.44 4.52
N ILE A 290 0.62 -6.43 4.50
CA ILE A 290 1.85 -6.40 5.32
C ILE A 290 2.78 -5.27 4.85
N HIS A 291 2.90 -5.05 3.55
CA HIS A 291 3.70 -3.96 3.02
C HIS A 291 3.19 -2.60 3.51
N GLU A 292 1.90 -2.36 3.41
CA GLU A 292 1.25 -1.14 3.92
C GLU A 292 1.37 -1.03 5.44
N SER A 293 1.40 -2.13 6.17
CA SER A 293 1.62 -2.10 7.61
C SER A 293 2.97 -1.48 7.98
N GLN A 294 3.98 -1.63 7.13
CA GLN A 294 5.31 -1.06 7.35
C GLN A 294 5.33 0.45 7.05
N SER A 295 4.65 0.87 6.00
CA SER A 295 4.51 2.30 5.69
C SER A 295 3.72 3.05 6.76
N LEU A 296 2.56 2.51 7.16
CA LEU A 296 1.69 3.12 8.18
C LEU A 296 2.29 3.04 9.57
N PHE A 297 3.05 2.00 9.89
CA PHE A 297 3.79 1.93 11.15
C PHE A 297 4.68 3.17 11.32
N TRP A 298 5.51 3.47 10.34
CA TRP A 298 6.41 4.63 10.39
C TRP A 298 5.66 5.95 10.28
N GLU A 299 4.72 6.08 9.37
CA GLU A 299 3.97 7.33 9.19
C GLU A 299 3.08 7.65 10.39
N ASN A 300 2.24 6.72 10.84
CA ASN A 300 1.21 7.00 11.84
C ASN A 300 1.68 6.69 13.27
N PHE A 301 2.29 5.51 13.48
CA PHE A 301 2.66 5.08 14.84
C PHE A 301 3.99 5.65 15.32
N ILE A 302 4.85 6.12 14.43
CA ILE A 302 6.12 6.77 14.79
C ILE A 302 6.06 8.27 14.51
N SER A 303 5.91 8.70 13.25
CA SER A 303 6.07 10.12 12.89
C SER A 303 4.91 11.03 13.28
N ARG A 304 3.73 10.50 13.56
CA ARG A 304 2.61 11.27 14.12
C ARG A 304 2.47 11.15 15.63
N ARG A 305 3.42 10.48 16.28
CA ARG A 305 3.50 10.35 17.73
C ARG A 305 4.11 11.59 18.35
N GLU A 306 3.63 11.99 19.53
CA GLU A 306 4.14 13.17 20.25
C GLU A 306 5.65 13.09 20.51
N ALA A 307 6.14 11.93 20.97
CA ALA A 307 7.56 11.69 21.22
C ALA A 307 8.46 11.94 20.00
N PHE A 308 7.96 11.63 18.79
CA PHE A 308 8.70 11.92 17.56
C PHE A 308 8.97 13.44 17.43
N TRP A 309 7.95 14.25 17.61
CA TRP A 309 8.06 15.70 17.47
C TRP A 309 8.76 16.36 18.66
N GLN A 310 8.71 15.79 19.85
CA GLN A 310 9.57 16.22 20.96
C GLN A 310 11.05 16.15 20.60
N ASN A 311 11.45 15.12 19.85
CA ASN A 311 12.84 14.94 19.40
C ASN A 311 13.17 15.72 18.11
N HIS A 312 12.21 15.86 17.17
CA HIS A 312 12.47 16.35 15.81
C HIS A 312 11.95 17.77 15.53
N TYR A 313 11.23 18.39 16.47
CA TYR A 313 10.63 19.70 16.22
C TYR A 313 11.68 20.79 16.01
N GLU A 314 12.78 20.78 16.76
CA GLU A 314 13.88 21.72 16.57
C GLU A 314 14.55 21.55 15.20
N LEU A 315 14.72 20.32 14.75
CA LEU A 315 15.22 20.04 13.40
C LEU A 315 14.25 20.59 12.33
N PHE A 316 12.95 20.32 12.51
CA PHE A 316 11.90 20.82 11.61
C PHE A 316 11.92 22.35 11.50
N LYS A 317 12.01 23.06 12.65
CA LYS A 317 12.01 24.53 12.68
C LYS A 317 13.17 25.15 11.90
N ARG A 318 14.31 24.46 11.81
CA ARG A 318 15.47 24.92 11.00
C ARG A 318 15.16 24.99 9.52
N HIS A 319 14.17 24.23 9.06
CA HIS A 319 13.77 24.14 7.65
C HIS A 319 12.39 24.75 7.39
N ALA A 320 11.71 25.21 8.42
CA ALA A 320 10.37 25.78 8.35
C ALA A 320 10.43 27.32 8.34
N PRO A 321 9.32 27.98 7.93
CA PRO A 321 9.18 29.44 8.05
C PRO A 321 9.38 29.95 9.47
N GLU A 322 9.86 31.20 9.61
CA GLU A 322 10.17 31.84 10.88
C GLU A 322 9.02 31.79 11.90
N LYS A 323 7.77 31.82 11.46
CA LYS A 323 6.61 31.75 12.37
C LYS A 323 6.61 30.51 13.27
N PHE A 324 7.24 29.42 12.83
CA PHE A 324 7.31 28.18 13.61
C PHE A 324 8.26 28.27 14.82
N GLU A 325 9.16 29.28 14.86
CA GLU A 325 10.03 29.53 16.01
C GLU A 325 9.24 29.77 17.30
N SER A 326 8.09 30.44 17.18
CA SER A 326 7.23 30.76 18.32
C SER A 326 6.03 29.84 18.48
N LEU A 327 5.80 28.89 17.56
CA LEU A 327 4.67 27.98 17.64
C LEU A 327 4.94 26.87 18.67
N PRO A 328 4.15 26.79 19.77
CA PRO A 328 4.32 25.73 20.76
C PRO A 328 4.13 24.34 20.16
N LEU A 329 4.94 23.39 20.62
CA LEU A 329 4.89 22.00 20.17
C LEU A 329 3.50 21.38 20.36
N ASP A 330 2.82 21.65 21.45
CA ASP A 330 1.48 21.13 21.70
C ASP A 330 0.48 21.56 20.62
N GLN A 331 0.51 22.81 20.21
CA GLN A 331 -0.35 23.31 19.14
C GLN A 331 0.00 22.70 17.78
N PHE A 332 1.29 22.56 17.50
CA PHE A 332 1.78 21.90 16.28
C PHE A 332 1.33 20.45 16.23
N TYR A 333 1.57 19.69 17.33
CA TYR A 333 1.19 18.27 17.41
C TYR A 333 -0.31 18.05 17.24
N ARG A 334 -1.12 18.87 17.89
CA ARG A 334 -2.57 18.79 17.75
C ARG A 334 -3.02 19.11 16.32
N ALA A 335 -2.42 20.12 15.70
CA ALA A 335 -2.76 20.54 14.34
C ALA A 335 -2.43 19.47 13.29
N ILE A 336 -1.26 18.81 13.37
CA ILE A 336 -0.89 17.74 12.43
C ILE A 336 -1.75 16.48 12.59
N ASN A 337 -2.49 16.35 13.69
CA ASN A 337 -3.36 15.23 14.01
C ASN A 337 -4.85 15.62 14.01
N GLU A 338 -5.21 16.70 13.32
CA GLU A 338 -6.62 17.09 13.17
C GLU A 338 -7.42 15.96 12.49
N VAL A 339 -8.64 15.73 12.99
CA VAL A 339 -9.62 14.85 12.36
C VAL A 339 -10.63 15.71 11.62
N LYS A 340 -10.69 15.53 10.30
CA LYS A 340 -11.65 16.24 9.45
C LYS A 340 -12.14 15.30 8.33
N PRO A 341 -13.41 14.88 8.37
CA PRO A 341 -13.98 14.14 7.26
C PRO A 341 -13.81 14.89 5.94
N SER A 342 -13.32 14.19 4.93
CA SER A 342 -13.06 14.75 3.61
C SER A 342 -13.56 13.84 2.51
N LEU A 343 -13.62 14.33 1.29
CA LEU A 343 -14.11 13.60 0.13
C LEU A 343 -13.06 12.63 -0.44
N ILE A 344 -11.79 12.97 -0.33
CA ILE A 344 -10.69 12.32 -1.03
C ILE A 344 -9.90 11.40 -0.09
N ARG A 345 -9.85 10.11 -0.45
CA ARG A 345 -9.19 9.07 0.35
C ARG A 345 -7.73 9.38 0.68
N ILE A 346 -6.94 9.81 -0.29
CA ILE A 346 -5.51 10.07 -0.09
C ILE A 346 -5.22 11.26 0.82
N GLU A 347 -6.22 12.10 1.08
CA GLU A 347 -6.13 13.25 1.99
C GLU A 347 -6.72 12.96 3.38
N ALA A 348 -7.22 11.73 3.59
CA ALA A 348 -7.88 11.35 4.84
C ALA A 348 -6.92 11.30 6.03
N ASP A 349 -7.43 11.69 7.20
CA ASP A 349 -6.72 11.53 8.47
C ASP A 349 -6.73 10.08 8.97
N GLU A 350 -5.97 9.80 10.03
CA GLU A 350 -5.85 8.45 10.58
C GLU A 350 -7.17 7.82 10.99
N LEU A 351 -8.11 8.62 11.52
CA LEU A 351 -9.40 8.10 11.99
C LEU A 351 -10.33 7.74 10.84
N THR A 352 -10.42 8.60 9.84
CA THR A 352 -11.41 8.46 8.77
C THR A 352 -10.94 7.57 7.62
N TYR A 353 -9.65 7.26 7.55
CA TYR A 353 -9.08 6.51 6.43
C TYR A 353 -9.77 5.15 6.19
N CYS A 354 -9.94 4.34 7.24
CA CYS A 354 -10.60 3.04 7.11
C CYS A 354 -12.06 3.15 6.65
N LEU A 355 -12.74 4.24 6.98
CA LEU A 355 -14.12 4.48 6.53
C LEU A 355 -14.19 4.66 5.01
N HIS A 356 -13.22 5.35 4.42
CA HIS A 356 -13.09 5.44 2.97
C HIS A 356 -12.91 4.06 2.32
N ILE A 357 -12.09 3.22 2.92
CA ILE A 357 -11.84 1.87 2.42
C ILE A 357 -13.11 1.01 2.48
N MET A 358 -13.87 1.13 3.55
CA MET A 358 -15.13 0.38 3.72
C MET A 358 -16.17 0.73 2.66
N VAL A 359 -16.26 2.00 2.24
CA VAL A 359 -17.11 2.42 1.12
C VAL A 359 -16.75 1.61 -0.13
N ARG A 360 -15.48 1.58 -0.47
CA ARG A 360 -14.96 0.90 -1.66
C ARG A 360 -15.13 -0.60 -1.61
N TYR A 361 -14.80 -1.21 -0.48
CA TYR A 361 -14.95 -2.65 -0.27
C TYR A 361 -16.41 -3.10 -0.45
N GLU A 362 -17.34 -2.42 0.19
CA GLU A 362 -18.76 -2.79 0.15
C GLU A 362 -19.32 -2.70 -1.27
N LEU A 363 -18.89 -1.69 -2.04
CA LEU A 363 -19.30 -1.52 -3.44
C LEU A 363 -18.66 -2.59 -4.34
N GLU A 364 -17.38 -2.88 -4.18
CA GLU A 364 -16.69 -3.94 -4.95
C GLU A 364 -17.32 -5.31 -4.68
N LYS A 365 -17.53 -5.64 -3.43
CA LYS A 365 -18.17 -6.90 -3.04
C LYS A 365 -19.56 -7.04 -3.67
N ALA A 366 -20.35 -5.99 -3.62
CA ALA A 366 -21.70 -5.98 -4.20
C ALA A 366 -21.68 -6.10 -5.73
N LEU A 367 -20.74 -5.44 -6.42
CA LEU A 367 -20.57 -5.57 -7.87
C LEU A 367 -20.20 -6.99 -8.27
N ILE A 368 -19.19 -7.56 -7.65
CA ILE A 368 -18.70 -8.91 -7.95
C ILE A 368 -19.72 -9.97 -7.56
N GLY A 369 -20.47 -9.73 -6.49
CA GLY A 369 -21.58 -10.57 -6.03
C GLY A 369 -22.88 -10.38 -6.81
N GLU A 370 -22.91 -9.50 -7.82
CA GLU A 370 -24.09 -9.21 -8.65
C GLU A 370 -25.30 -8.66 -7.88
N GLU A 371 -25.05 -7.99 -6.75
CA GLU A 371 -26.09 -7.34 -5.95
C GLU A 371 -26.45 -5.95 -6.46
N ILE A 372 -25.52 -5.29 -7.16
CA ILE A 372 -25.67 -3.96 -7.76
C ILE A 372 -25.09 -3.95 -9.18
N GLU A 373 -25.45 -2.94 -9.94
CA GLU A 373 -24.91 -2.69 -11.27
C GLU A 373 -23.97 -1.48 -11.25
N VAL A 374 -23.07 -1.39 -12.22
CA VAL A 374 -22.12 -0.29 -12.37
C VAL A 374 -22.81 1.07 -12.45
N LYS A 375 -23.96 1.13 -13.12
CA LYS A 375 -24.76 2.39 -13.22
C LYS A 375 -25.20 2.95 -11.86
N ASP A 376 -25.30 2.10 -10.85
CA ASP A 376 -25.75 2.48 -9.50
C ASP A 376 -24.61 3.08 -8.64
N LEU A 377 -23.36 2.92 -9.06
CA LEU A 377 -22.20 3.30 -8.27
C LEU A 377 -22.14 4.77 -7.83
N PRO A 378 -22.40 5.76 -8.69
CA PRO A 378 -22.32 7.16 -8.26
C PRO A 378 -23.25 7.48 -7.10
N GLU A 379 -24.50 7.04 -7.16
CA GLU A 379 -25.48 7.26 -6.10
C GLU A 379 -25.15 6.49 -4.84
N LEU A 380 -24.78 5.23 -4.96
CA LEU A 380 -24.40 4.38 -3.81
C LEU A 380 -23.13 4.87 -3.13
N TRP A 381 -22.16 5.32 -3.90
CA TRP A 381 -20.95 5.96 -3.37
C TRP A 381 -21.28 7.16 -2.50
N ASN A 382 -22.05 8.09 -3.04
CA ASN A 382 -22.44 9.30 -2.34
C ASN A 382 -23.24 8.99 -1.06
N LYS A 383 -24.15 8.03 -1.11
CA LYS A 383 -24.94 7.59 0.04
C LYS A 383 -24.06 7.03 1.15
N LYS A 384 -23.09 6.16 0.82
CA LYS A 384 -22.16 5.59 1.81
C LYS A 384 -21.21 6.63 2.39
N MET A 385 -20.73 7.56 1.58
CA MET A 385 -19.89 8.68 2.04
C MET A 385 -20.63 9.54 3.06
N GLU A 386 -21.89 9.88 2.79
CA GLU A 386 -22.74 10.63 3.72
C GLU A 386 -23.02 9.85 5.01
N GLU A 387 -23.32 8.56 4.88
CA GLU A 387 -23.61 7.69 6.03
C GLU A 387 -22.39 7.48 6.95
N TYR A 388 -21.20 7.21 6.39
CA TYR A 388 -20.01 6.87 7.17
C TYR A 388 -19.15 8.07 7.56
N LEU A 389 -19.10 9.09 6.71
CA LEU A 389 -18.21 10.25 6.88
C LEU A 389 -18.96 11.56 7.09
N GLY A 390 -20.26 11.58 6.82
CA GLY A 390 -21.07 12.80 6.95
C GLY A 390 -20.78 13.84 5.86
N VAL A 391 -20.11 13.44 4.78
CA VAL A 391 -19.79 14.31 3.63
C VAL A 391 -20.29 13.69 2.34
N LYS A 392 -20.77 14.51 1.43
CA LYS A 392 -21.35 14.05 0.16
C LYS A 392 -20.66 14.76 -1.01
N PRO A 393 -20.08 14.01 -1.96
CA PRO A 393 -19.53 14.60 -3.17
C PRO A 393 -20.61 15.30 -4.00
N GLU A 394 -20.30 16.49 -4.48
CA GLU A 394 -21.17 17.20 -5.45
C GLU A 394 -20.85 16.80 -6.89
N MET A 395 -19.63 16.30 -7.11
CA MET A 395 -19.12 15.86 -8.42
C MET A 395 -18.58 14.44 -8.35
N ASP A 396 -18.78 13.66 -9.39
CA ASP A 396 -18.25 12.30 -9.49
C ASP A 396 -16.71 12.25 -9.51
N SER A 397 -16.06 13.32 -9.98
CA SER A 397 -14.60 13.48 -9.92
C SER A 397 -14.06 13.47 -8.50
N GLU A 398 -14.83 13.92 -7.52
CA GLU A 398 -14.51 13.89 -6.10
C GLU A 398 -15.12 12.68 -5.38
N GLY A 399 -15.90 11.90 -6.10
CA GLY A 399 -16.55 10.68 -5.62
C GLY A 399 -16.02 9.44 -6.32
N VAL A 400 -16.93 8.78 -7.02
CA VAL A 400 -16.69 7.47 -7.65
C VAL A 400 -15.54 7.45 -8.67
N LEU A 401 -15.17 8.57 -9.26
CA LEU A 401 -14.06 8.68 -10.22
C LEU A 401 -12.71 9.04 -9.61
N GLN A 402 -12.62 9.18 -8.29
CA GLN A 402 -11.38 9.71 -7.68
C GLN A 402 -10.17 8.78 -7.77
N ASP A 403 -10.36 7.47 -7.69
CA ASP A 403 -9.29 6.47 -7.67
C ASP A 403 -9.11 5.81 -9.04
N ILE A 404 -7.87 5.54 -9.41
CA ILE A 404 -7.52 4.84 -10.66
C ILE A 404 -7.77 3.32 -10.60
N HIS A 405 -7.86 2.73 -9.42
CA HIS A 405 -7.84 1.29 -9.20
C HIS A 405 -8.79 0.51 -10.11
N TRP A 406 -10.04 0.91 -10.19
CA TRP A 406 -11.03 0.23 -11.02
C TRP A 406 -10.73 0.31 -12.52
N ALA A 407 -10.18 1.43 -12.97
CA ALA A 407 -9.77 1.61 -14.36
C ALA A 407 -8.64 0.63 -14.76
N GLY A 408 -7.79 0.28 -13.82
CA GLY A 408 -6.76 -0.76 -13.98
C GLY A 408 -7.25 -2.19 -13.73
N GLY A 409 -8.52 -2.37 -13.38
CA GLY A 409 -9.08 -3.68 -13.05
C GLY A 409 -8.70 -4.20 -11.66
N ASP A 410 -8.26 -3.33 -10.77
CA ASP A 410 -7.78 -3.70 -9.43
C ASP A 410 -8.93 -3.84 -8.43
N PHE A 411 -9.75 -4.86 -8.61
CA PHE A 411 -10.79 -5.22 -7.65
C PHE A 411 -10.23 -6.19 -6.60
N GLY A 412 -10.49 -5.93 -5.34
CA GLY A 412 -9.96 -6.69 -4.21
C GLY A 412 -8.72 -6.06 -3.56
N TYR A 413 -8.23 -4.94 -4.09
CA TYR A 413 -7.05 -4.25 -3.58
C TYR A 413 -7.34 -3.37 -2.35
N PHE A 414 -8.41 -2.58 -2.38
CA PHE A 414 -8.71 -1.59 -1.34
C PHE A 414 -8.70 -2.13 0.08
N PRO A 415 -9.22 -3.33 0.38
CA PRO A 415 -9.16 -3.85 1.75
C PRO A 415 -7.75 -3.94 2.34
N SER A 416 -6.72 -4.13 1.52
CA SER A 416 -5.33 -4.19 1.98
C SER A 416 -4.87 -2.93 2.69
N TYR A 417 -5.38 -1.76 2.33
CA TYR A 417 -5.06 -0.50 3.02
C TYR A 417 -5.56 -0.50 4.48
N ALA A 418 -6.80 -0.90 4.70
CA ALA A 418 -7.35 -0.97 6.06
C ALA A 418 -6.73 -2.11 6.87
N LEU A 419 -6.52 -3.27 6.24
CA LEU A 419 -5.85 -4.41 6.86
C LEU A 419 -4.42 -4.05 7.28
N GLY A 420 -3.68 -3.36 6.41
CA GLY A 420 -2.33 -2.89 6.72
C GLY A 420 -2.29 -1.98 7.95
N TYR A 421 -3.28 -1.11 8.09
CA TYR A 421 -3.40 -0.26 9.26
C TYR A 421 -3.69 -1.07 10.54
N MET A 422 -4.57 -2.06 10.45
CA MET A 422 -4.88 -2.96 11.57
C MET A 422 -3.65 -3.80 11.96
N TYR A 423 -2.92 -4.32 10.97
CA TYR A 423 -1.67 -5.04 11.20
C TYR A 423 -0.62 -4.15 11.89
N ALA A 424 -0.47 -2.91 11.43
CA ALA A 424 0.48 -1.97 12.02
C ALA A 424 0.18 -1.70 13.49
N ALA A 425 -1.09 -1.52 13.86
CA ALA A 425 -1.52 -1.33 15.24
C ALA A 425 -1.18 -2.55 16.12
N GLN A 426 -1.46 -3.74 15.61
CA GLN A 426 -1.19 -5.00 16.30
C GLN A 426 0.31 -5.25 16.49
N ILE A 427 1.10 -4.98 15.45
CA ILE A 427 2.57 -5.07 15.48
C ILE A 427 3.16 -4.08 16.48
N GLU A 428 2.71 -2.83 16.45
CA GLU A 428 3.17 -1.78 17.38
C GLU A 428 2.86 -2.17 18.83
N LYS A 429 1.70 -2.69 19.10
CA LYS A 429 1.32 -3.14 20.45
C LYS A 429 2.23 -4.27 20.93
N THR A 430 2.57 -5.20 20.06
CA THR A 430 3.51 -6.29 20.38
C THR A 430 4.91 -5.75 20.63
N MET A 431 5.39 -4.85 19.77
CA MET A 431 6.70 -4.19 19.96
C MET A 431 6.77 -3.45 21.30
N SER A 432 5.70 -2.77 21.68
CA SER A 432 5.65 -1.98 22.93
C SER A 432 5.77 -2.82 24.21
N LYS A 433 5.56 -4.14 24.12
CA LYS A 433 5.80 -5.05 25.25
C LYS A 433 7.28 -5.33 25.48
N GLU A 434 8.11 -5.14 24.46
CA GLU A 434 9.54 -5.43 24.50
C GLU A 434 10.41 -4.18 24.48
N ILE A 435 9.91 -3.10 23.87
CA ILE A 435 10.62 -1.83 23.70
C ILE A 435 9.72 -0.70 24.22
N ASP A 436 10.30 0.18 25.05
CA ASP A 436 9.66 1.47 25.35
C ASP A 436 9.83 2.39 24.14
N ILE A 437 8.84 2.37 23.25
CA ILE A 437 8.89 3.08 21.96
C ILE A 437 9.06 4.58 22.15
N ASN A 438 8.35 5.21 23.09
CA ASN A 438 8.49 6.64 23.36
C ASN A 438 9.92 6.99 23.76
N ARG A 439 10.50 6.20 24.67
CA ARG A 439 11.85 6.43 25.17
C ARG A 439 12.90 6.30 24.05
N VAL A 440 12.82 5.27 23.22
CA VAL A 440 13.81 5.10 22.13
C VAL A 440 13.68 6.19 21.07
N ILE A 441 12.46 6.67 20.80
CA ILE A 441 12.22 7.81 19.90
C ILE A 441 12.78 9.11 20.51
N GLU A 442 12.51 9.38 21.79
CA GLU A 442 13.02 10.54 22.50
C GLU A 442 14.55 10.59 22.53
N GLN A 443 15.19 9.43 22.54
CA GLN A 443 16.65 9.28 22.46
C GLN A 443 17.18 9.36 21.03
N GLY A 444 16.29 9.41 20.01
CA GLY A 444 16.67 9.38 18.61
C GLY A 444 17.18 8.02 18.13
N ASP A 445 16.86 6.94 18.82
CA ASP A 445 17.35 5.59 18.56
C ASP A 445 16.37 4.74 17.78
N PHE A 446 16.14 5.07 16.51
CA PHE A 446 15.30 4.28 15.62
C PHE A 446 15.90 2.92 15.25
N LYS A 447 17.17 2.70 15.55
CA LYS A 447 17.87 1.44 15.24
C LYS A 447 17.20 0.25 15.92
N GLN A 448 16.81 0.38 17.19
CA GLN A 448 16.13 -0.70 17.91
C GLN A 448 14.80 -1.07 17.26
N ILE A 449 14.05 -0.06 16.80
CA ILE A 449 12.77 -0.26 16.10
C ILE A 449 13.00 -0.98 14.77
N GLN A 450 13.96 -0.50 14.00
CA GLN A 450 14.32 -1.10 12.70
C GLN A 450 14.79 -2.55 12.85
N GLU A 451 15.66 -2.84 13.81
CA GLU A 451 16.17 -4.19 14.06
C GLU A 451 15.04 -5.14 14.49
N TRP A 452 14.11 -4.66 15.29
CA TRP A 452 12.94 -5.44 15.69
C TRP A 452 12.08 -5.84 14.47
N LEU A 453 11.79 -4.88 13.60
CA LEU A 453 11.02 -5.11 12.38
C LEU A 453 11.77 -6.03 11.40
N THR A 454 13.06 -5.80 11.21
CA THR A 454 13.90 -6.61 10.31
C THR A 454 13.95 -8.07 10.76
N SER A 455 14.21 -8.31 12.04
CA SER A 455 14.35 -9.66 12.57
C SER A 455 13.05 -10.47 12.56
N ARG A 456 11.90 -9.82 12.63
CA ARG A 456 10.59 -10.48 12.73
C ARG A 456 9.78 -10.46 11.43
N ILE A 457 10.00 -9.48 10.57
CA ILE A 457 9.18 -9.28 9.36
C ILE A 457 10.04 -9.20 8.10
N HIS A 458 10.93 -8.20 8.02
CA HIS A 458 11.57 -7.82 6.77
C HIS A 458 12.41 -8.94 6.15
N GLN A 459 13.26 -9.59 6.96
CA GLN A 459 14.20 -10.58 6.45
C GLN A 459 13.54 -11.76 5.73
N TYR A 460 12.29 -12.05 6.05
CA TYR A 460 11.60 -13.23 5.52
C TYR A 460 11.04 -13.01 4.09
N GLY A 461 10.94 -11.76 3.61
CA GLY A 461 10.32 -11.50 2.31
C GLY A 461 8.97 -12.19 2.20
N LYS A 462 8.78 -13.04 1.17
CA LYS A 462 7.56 -13.85 0.96
C LYS A 462 7.68 -15.28 1.52
N MET A 463 8.64 -15.57 2.37
CA MET A 463 8.78 -16.91 2.97
C MET A 463 7.55 -17.34 3.78
N LYS A 464 6.81 -16.39 4.33
CA LYS A 464 5.64 -16.64 5.17
C LYS A 464 4.44 -15.90 4.58
N LYS A 465 3.28 -16.54 4.57
CA LYS A 465 2.03 -15.90 4.16
C LYS A 465 1.63 -14.82 5.18
N PRO A 466 0.86 -13.78 4.79
CA PRO A 466 0.64 -12.61 5.64
C PRO A 466 0.00 -12.91 7.00
N LEU A 467 -1.02 -13.75 7.06
CA LEU A 467 -1.68 -14.08 8.34
C LEU A 467 -0.83 -14.99 9.22
N GLU A 468 -0.07 -15.91 8.62
CA GLU A 468 0.93 -16.71 9.32
C GLU A 468 2.01 -15.81 9.94
N LEU A 469 2.53 -14.86 9.16
CA LEU A 469 3.52 -13.90 9.65
C LEU A 469 2.98 -13.07 10.82
N LEU A 470 1.77 -12.55 10.69
CA LEU A 470 1.11 -11.76 11.75
C LEU A 470 1.00 -12.56 13.05
N GLU A 471 0.54 -13.81 12.96
CA GLU A 471 0.37 -14.69 14.12
C GLU A 471 1.72 -15.04 14.76
N GLU A 472 2.75 -15.35 13.97
CA GLU A 472 4.09 -15.61 14.51
C GLU A 472 4.70 -14.39 15.20
N VAL A 473 4.51 -13.19 14.63
CA VAL A 473 5.05 -11.95 15.19
C VAL A 473 4.32 -11.53 16.46
N THR A 474 2.99 -11.61 16.47
CA THR A 474 2.15 -11.01 17.52
C THR A 474 1.55 -12.03 18.50
N GLY A 475 1.59 -13.31 18.17
CA GLY A 475 1.01 -14.37 19.01
C GLY A 475 -0.48 -14.59 18.81
N GLU A 476 -1.14 -13.84 17.93
CA GLU A 476 -2.56 -14.00 17.61
C GLU A 476 -2.86 -13.63 16.15
N GLY A 477 -4.00 -14.09 15.66
CA GLY A 477 -4.52 -13.70 14.35
C GLY A 477 -4.93 -12.22 14.31
N LEU A 478 -5.51 -11.80 13.19
CA LEU A 478 -5.98 -10.41 13.03
C LEU A 478 -6.97 -10.03 14.12
N ASN A 479 -6.62 -9.00 14.89
CA ASN A 479 -7.45 -8.40 15.92
C ASN A 479 -7.59 -6.89 15.69
N PRO A 480 -8.73 -6.42 15.20
CA PRO A 480 -8.94 -5.00 14.90
C PRO A 480 -9.03 -4.11 16.13
N ASP A 481 -9.18 -4.66 17.32
CA ASP A 481 -9.32 -3.88 18.55
C ASP A 481 -8.08 -3.06 18.87
N TYR A 482 -6.89 -3.52 18.48
CA TYR A 482 -5.67 -2.76 18.68
C TYR A 482 -5.69 -1.43 17.95
N LEU A 483 -6.22 -1.38 16.74
CA LEU A 483 -6.38 -0.12 15.98
C LEU A 483 -7.43 0.77 16.63
N VAL A 484 -8.58 0.22 17.00
CA VAL A 484 -9.67 0.97 17.64
C VAL A 484 -9.19 1.57 18.96
N ASP A 485 -8.52 0.79 19.79
CA ASP A 485 -8.00 1.23 21.09
C ASP A 485 -6.93 2.34 20.89
N TYR A 486 -6.03 2.17 19.94
CA TYR A 486 -5.03 3.18 19.61
C TYR A 486 -5.68 4.51 19.20
N LEU A 487 -6.60 4.49 18.25
CA LEU A 487 -7.27 5.70 17.76
C LEU A 487 -8.11 6.37 18.86
N THR A 488 -8.81 5.57 19.65
CA THR A 488 -9.63 6.07 20.76
C THR A 488 -8.76 6.78 21.79
N HIS A 489 -7.67 6.15 22.21
CA HIS A 489 -6.75 6.72 23.20
C HIS A 489 -6.09 8.02 22.67
N LYS A 490 -5.59 7.97 21.44
CA LYS A 490 -4.92 9.11 20.79
C LYS A 490 -5.83 10.33 20.71
N TYR A 491 -7.03 10.15 20.18
CA TYR A 491 -7.93 11.29 19.93
C TYR A 491 -8.63 11.79 21.16
N LYS A 492 -8.88 10.95 22.16
CA LYS A 492 -9.29 11.44 23.49
C LYS A 492 -8.25 12.39 24.10
N HIS A 493 -6.97 12.06 23.95
CA HIS A 493 -5.88 12.92 24.41
C HIS A 493 -5.84 14.23 23.60
N ILE A 494 -5.86 14.15 22.26
CA ILE A 494 -5.77 15.34 21.40
C ILE A 494 -6.97 16.27 21.57
N TYR A 495 -8.19 15.75 21.61
CA TYR A 495 -9.43 16.52 21.71
C TYR A 495 -9.92 16.75 23.15
N GLN A 496 -9.29 16.14 24.13
CA GLN A 496 -9.51 16.33 25.57
C GLN A 496 -10.95 16.09 26.03
N PHE A 497 -11.47 14.92 25.71
CA PHE A 497 -12.80 14.44 26.17
C PHE A 497 -12.74 13.07 26.84
#